data_9cec8544754c9a5ede98279c4474dcba
#
_entry.id   9cec8544754c9a5ede98279c4474dcba
#
_cell.length_a   1.000
_cell.length_b   1.000
_cell.length_c   1.000
_cell.angle_alpha   90.00
_cell.angle_beta   90.00
_cell.angle_gamma   90.00
#
_symmetry.space_group_name_H-M   'P 1'
#
loop_
_entity.id
_entity.type
_entity.pdbx_description
1 polymer ?
#
loop_
_entity_poly.entity_id
_entity_poly.type
_entity_poly.pdbx_seq_one_letter_code
_entity_poly.pdbx_strand_id
1 'polypeptide(L)'
;MKAEIISVGTELLLGHIINTNAAFLGRELAASGIDLYRITTVGDNIERLKKCLETALERADIVITTGGLGPTIDDITIRAVSELTGKKLVLNRSILNRLNKYFRSRGIGSPCDGKRQAYVPEGAMIFDNKIGTADRKSVV
;
A
#
# COMPACT_ATOMS: atom_id res chain seq x y z
N MET A 1 20.24 -5.36 6.83
CA MET A 1 18.83 -4.98 7.02
C MET A 1 17.99 -5.90 6.16
N LYS A 2 16.98 -6.53 6.75
CA LYS A 2 16.14 -7.54 6.09
C LYS A 2 14.82 -6.92 5.67
N ALA A 3 14.41 -7.14 4.42
CA ALA A 3 13.14 -6.67 3.90
C ALA A 3 12.26 -7.84 3.42
N GLU A 4 10.95 -7.66 3.52
CA GLU A 4 9.95 -8.52 2.87
C GLU A 4 8.98 -7.68 2.04
N ILE A 5 8.53 -8.23 0.92
CA ILE A 5 7.52 -7.60 0.06
C ILE A 5 6.24 -8.43 0.12
N ILE A 6 5.11 -7.74 0.36
CA ILE A 6 3.79 -8.35 0.31
C ILE A 6 3.00 -7.66 -0.81
N SER A 7 2.68 -8.44 -1.84
CA SER A 7 1.87 -7.99 -2.97
C SER A 7 0.42 -8.39 -2.77
N VAL A 8 -0.48 -7.42 -2.81
CA VAL A 8 -1.92 -7.60 -2.55
C VAL A 8 -2.70 -7.47 -3.85
N GLY A 9 -3.44 -8.50 -4.19
CA GLY A 9 -4.29 -8.55 -5.38
C GLY A 9 -4.59 -9.99 -5.77
N THR A 10 -5.86 -10.31 -5.92
CA THR A 10 -6.33 -11.63 -6.34
C THR A 10 -5.85 -11.96 -7.75
N GLU A 11 -5.78 -10.98 -8.65
CA GLU A 11 -5.26 -11.12 -10.01
C GLU A 11 -3.78 -11.51 -10.05
N LEU A 12 -2.99 -11.03 -9.09
CA LEU A 12 -1.59 -11.43 -8.91
C LEU A 12 -1.48 -12.86 -8.39
N LEU A 13 -2.32 -13.19 -7.42
CA LEU A 13 -2.35 -14.53 -6.81
C LEU A 13 -2.73 -15.61 -7.81
N LEU A 14 -3.68 -15.31 -8.71
CA LEU A 14 -4.15 -16.22 -9.76
C LEU A 14 -3.24 -16.24 -11.00
N GLY A 15 -2.22 -15.38 -11.04
CA GLY A 15 -1.30 -15.32 -12.18
C GLY A 15 -1.88 -14.63 -13.43
N HIS A 16 -2.98 -13.90 -13.30
CA HIS A 16 -3.58 -13.16 -14.42
C HIS A 16 -2.69 -12.01 -14.89
N ILE A 17 -1.89 -11.44 -13.99
CA ILE A 17 -0.89 -10.42 -14.28
C ILE A 17 0.45 -10.77 -13.63
N ILE A 18 1.53 -10.30 -14.26
CA ILE A 18 2.88 -10.49 -13.73
C ILE A 18 3.15 -9.46 -12.63
N ASN A 19 3.74 -9.89 -11.52
CA ASN A 19 4.09 -9.03 -10.40
C ASN A 19 5.35 -8.18 -10.69
N THR A 20 5.20 -7.20 -11.58
CA THR A 20 6.29 -6.31 -11.97
C THR A 20 6.73 -5.37 -10.86
N ASN A 21 5.82 -5.01 -9.94
CA ASN A 21 6.14 -4.16 -8.79
C ASN A 21 7.12 -4.86 -7.84
N ALA A 22 6.89 -6.13 -7.50
CA ALA A 22 7.81 -6.87 -6.65
C ALA A 22 9.19 -7.04 -7.31
N ALA A 23 9.22 -7.29 -8.62
CA ALA A 23 10.46 -7.40 -9.38
C ALA A 23 11.24 -6.06 -9.38
N PHE A 24 10.54 -4.93 -9.53
CA PHE A 24 11.15 -3.60 -9.43
C PHE A 24 11.68 -3.33 -8.03
N LEU A 25 10.85 -3.50 -7.00
CA LEU A 25 11.24 -3.27 -5.60
C LEU A 25 12.43 -4.16 -5.18
N GLY A 26 12.47 -5.41 -5.64
CA GLY A 26 13.58 -6.31 -5.34
C GLY A 26 14.92 -5.80 -5.89
N ARG A 27 14.92 -5.27 -7.11
CA ARG A 27 16.13 -4.65 -7.69
C ARG A 27 16.57 -3.39 -6.93
N GLU A 28 15.62 -2.52 -6.58
CA GLU A 28 15.92 -1.29 -5.83
C GLU A 28 16.45 -1.58 -4.42
N LEU A 29 15.88 -2.57 -3.72
CA LEU A 29 16.38 -3.02 -2.42
C LEU A 29 17.80 -3.55 -2.52
N ALA A 30 18.07 -4.42 -3.49
CA ALA A 30 19.41 -4.97 -3.72
C ALA A 30 20.42 -3.87 -4.04
N ALA A 31 20.06 -2.90 -4.89
CA ALA A 31 20.91 -1.74 -5.22
C ALA A 31 21.17 -0.85 -3.98
N SER A 32 20.26 -0.85 -3.01
CA SER A 32 20.37 -0.13 -1.74
C SER A 32 21.10 -0.93 -0.64
N GLY A 33 21.58 -2.13 -0.93
CA GLY A 33 22.24 -3.00 0.05
C GLY A 33 21.29 -3.57 1.10
N ILE A 34 19.99 -3.69 0.79
CA ILE A 34 18.98 -4.26 1.67
C ILE A 34 18.68 -5.69 1.22
N ASP A 35 18.77 -6.63 2.13
CA ASP A 35 18.55 -8.05 1.85
C ASP A 35 17.05 -8.36 1.71
N LEU A 36 16.60 -8.65 0.51
CA LEU A 36 15.23 -9.11 0.30
C LEU A 36 15.10 -10.61 0.66
N TYR A 37 14.36 -10.88 1.71
CA TYR A 37 14.21 -12.25 2.23
C TYR A 37 13.05 -13.01 1.60
N ARG A 38 11.92 -12.33 1.39
CA ARG A 38 10.71 -12.96 0.84
C ARG A 38 9.88 -12.00 0.01
N ILE A 39 9.17 -12.59 -0.95
CA ILE A 39 8.08 -11.97 -1.69
C ILE A 39 6.86 -12.86 -1.49
N THR A 40 5.79 -12.32 -0.92
CA THR A 40 4.54 -13.01 -0.67
C THR A 40 3.43 -12.36 -1.48
N THR A 41 2.58 -13.14 -2.13
CA THR A 41 1.38 -12.64 -2.81
C THR A 41 0.14 -13.09 -2.04
N VAL A 42 -0.77 -12.14 -1.76
CA VAL A 42 -2.02 -12.38 -1.02
C VAL A 42 -3.17 -11.83 -1.84
N GLY A 43 -4.26 -12.60 -1.94
CA GLY A 43 -5.52 -12.11 -2.52
C GLY A 43 -6.21 -11.08 -1.62
N ASP A 44 -7.27 -10.45 -2.12
CA ASP A 44 -8.02 -9.36 -1.46
C ASP A 44 -8.86 -9.89 -0.29
N ASN A 45 -8.18 -10.35 0.75
CA ASN A 45 -8.76 -10.85 2.00
C ASN A 45 -8.00 -10.28 3.19
N ILE A 46 -8.70 -9.50 4.01
CA ILE A 46 -8.09 -8.73 5.09
C ILE A 46 -7.45 -9.60 6.17
N GLU A 47 -8.07 -10.71 6.55
CA GLU A 47 -7.55 -11.58 7.59
C GLU A 47 -6.28 -12.32 7.14
N ARG A 48 -6.24 -12.76 5.87
CA ARG A 48 -5.04 -13.35 5.27
C ARG A 48 -3.91 -12.32 5.19
N LEU A 49 -4.22 -11.08 4.77
CA LEU A 49 -3.25 -10.00 4.68
C LEU A 49 -2.69 -9.65 6.06
N LYS A 50 -3.53 -9.51 7.08
CA LYS A 50 -3.11 -9.25 8.46
C LYS A 50 -2.16 -10.34 8.95
N LYS A 51 -2.50 -11.60 8.74
CA LYS A 51 -1.65 -12.73 9.13
C LYS A 51 -0.29 -12.71 8.42
N CYS A 52 -0.26 -12.38 7.13
CA CYS A 52 1.00 -12.23 6.39
C CYS A 52 1.84 -11.06 6.92
N LEU A 53 1.21 -9.93 7.22
CA LEU A 53 1.88 -8.75 7.80
C LEU A 53 2.47 -9.04 9.17
N GLU A 54 1.69 -9.66 10.09
CA GLU A 54 2.16 -10.07 11.41
C GLU A 54 3.43 -10.93 11.29
N THR A 55 3.34 -12.00 10.49
CA THR A 55 4.47 -12.92 10.30
C THR A 55 5.70 -12.24 9.67
N ALA A 56 5.49 -11.30 8.74
CA ALA A 56 6.59 -10.57 8.13
C ALA A 56 7.26 -9.60 9.12
N LEU A 57 6.48 -8.91 9.95
CA LEU A 57 6.99 -7.97 10.96
C LEU A 57 7.78 -8.64 12.08
N GLU A 58 7.52 -9.93 12.38
CA GLU A 58 8.29 -10.68 13.36
C GLU A 58 9.74 -11.00 12.91
N ARG A 59 10.01 -10.97 11.60
CA ARG A 59 11.27 -11.48 11.05
C ARG A 59 12.02 -10.53 10.12
N ALA A 60 11.38 -9.45 9.69
CA ALA A 60 11.99 -8.44 8.81
C ALA A 60 12.04 -7.07 9.48
N ASP A 61 13.10 -6.32 9.19
CA ASP A 61 13.26 -4.94 9.67
C ASP A 61 12.36 -3.98 8.88
N ILE A 62 12.04 -4.34 7.62
CA ILE A 62 11.20 -3.56 6.71
C ILE A 62 10.20 -4.50 6.03
N VAL A 63 8.92 -4.14 6.07
CA VAL A 63 7.87 -4.78 5.29
C VAL A 63 7.30 -3.78 4.29
N ILE A 64 7.37 -4.11 3.01
CA ILE A 64 6.86 -3.26 1.92
C ILE A 64 5.60 -3.91 1.35
N THR A 65 4.48 -3.19 1.39
CA THR A 65 3.24 -3.64 0.74
C THR A 65 3.05 -2.94 -0.60
N THR A 66 2.54 -3.65 -1.59
CA THR A 66 2.14 -3.11 -2.90
C THR A 66 0.81 -3.70 -3.33
N GLY A 67 -0.07 -2.89 -3.89
CA GLY A 67 -1.45 -3.27 -4.24
C GLY A 67 -2.46 -2.99 -3.12
N GLY A 68 -3.75 -3.08 -3.43
CA GLY A 68 -4.86 -2.83 -2.50
C GLY A 68 -4.88 -1.42 -1.90
N LEU A 69 -4.42 -0.40 -2.66
CA LEU A 69 -4.31 1.01 -2.23
C LEU A 69 -5.26 1.94 -3.00
N GLY A 70 -6.15 1.41 -3.81
CA GLY A 70 -7.13 2.16 -4.57
C GLY A 70 -8.29 2.68 -3.71
N PRO A 71 -9.33 3.23 -4.36
CA PRO A 71 -10.49 3.81 -3.67
C PRO A 71 -11.60 2.81 -3.38
N THR A 72 -11.52 1.57 -3.87
CA THR A 72 -12.61 0.59 -3.81
C THR A 72 -12.71 -0.13 -2.46
N ILE A 73 -13.77 -0.91 -2.26
CA ILE A 73 -13.95 -1.69 -1.01
C ILE A 73 -12.90 -2.79 -0.90
N ASP A 74 -12.45 -3.30 -2.04
CA ASP A 74 -11.45 -4.38 -2.12
C ASP A 74 -10.02 -3.89 -1.84
N ASP A 75 -9.83 -2.56 -1.77
CA ASP A 75 -8.55 -1.93 -1.40
C ASP A 75 -8.35 -1.97 0.12
N ILE A 76 -7.85 -3.08 0.61
CA ILE A 76 -7.81 -3.43 2.03
C ILE A 76 -6.49 -3.14 2.73
N THR A 77 -5.43 -2.81 1.98
CA THR A 77 -4.06 -2.75 2.52
C THR A 77 -3.91 -1.73 3.65
N ILE A 78 -4.39 -0.50 3.44
CA ILE A 78 -4.25 0.56 4.46
C ILE A 78 -5.05 0.24 5.73
N ARG A 79 -6.20 -0.41 5.57
CA ARG A 79 -7.03 -0.83 6.68
C ARG A 79 -6.36 -1.96 7.47
N ALA A 80 -5.80 -2.97 6.79
CA ALA A 80 -5.06 -4.05 7.43
C ALA A 80 -3.87 -3.52 8.24
N VAL A 81 -3.10 -2.58 7.68
CA VAL A 81 -1.98 -1.92 8.38
C VAL A 81 -2.47 -1.13 9.59
N SER A 82 -3.55 -0.35 9.46
CA SER A 82 -4.14 0.41 10.56
C SER A 82 -4.59 -0.50 11.70
N GLU A 83 -5.31 -1.57 11.41
CA GLU A 83 -5.79 -2.53 12.41
C GLU A 83 -4.62 -3.24 13.12
N LEU A 84 -3.60 -3.66 12.36
CA LEU A 84 -2.45 -4.37 12.90
C LEU A 84 -1.57 -3.48 13.80
N THR A 85 -1.34 -2.23 13.39
CA THR A 85 -0.50 -1.28 14.15
C THR A 85 -1.25 -0.56 15.25
N GLY A 86 -2.57 -0.72 15.35
CA GLY A 86 -3.43 0.01 16.29
C GLY A 86 -3.54 1.52 15.98
N LYS A 87 -3.00 1.98 14.85
CA LYS A 87 -3.02 3.40 14.47
C LYS A 87 -4.33 3.73 13.77
N LYS A 88 -5.03 4.74 14.25
CA LYS A 88 -6.30 5.20 13.65
C LYS A 88 -6.07 5.77 12.25
N LEU A 89 -7.05 5.56 11.37
CA LEU A 89 -7.05 6.23 10.06
C LEU A 89 -7.56 7.67 10.23
N VAL A 90 -6.72 8.63 9.87
CA VAL A 90 -7.03 10.07 9.92
C VAL A 90 -7.06 10.67 8.52
N LEU A 91 -7.97 11.61 8.29
CA LEU A 91 -8.10 12.27 6.99
C LEU A 91 -6.95 13.28 6.78
N ASN A 92 -6.14 13.04 5.76
CA ASN A 92 -5.11 13.99 5.34
C ASN A 92 -5.70 14.98 4.32
N ARG A 93 -5.85 16.24 4.74
CA ARG A 93 -6.45 17.29 3.90
C ARG A 93 -5.61 17.65 2.68
N SER A 94 -4.29 17.57 2.77
CA SER A 94 -3.38 17.84 1.64
C SER A 94 -3.58 16.81 0.53
N ILE A 95 -3.61 15.52 0.89
CA ILE A 95 -3.89 14.43 -0.04
C ILE A 95 -5.28 14.61 -0.67
N LEU A 96 -6.29 14.90 0.14
CA LEU A 96 -7.66 15.10 -0.35
C LEU A 96 -7.73 16.25 -1.38
N ASN A 97 -7.09 17.38 -1.08
CA ASN A 97 -7.06 18.54 -1.99
C ASN A 97 -6.36 18.19 -3.31
N ARG A 98 -5.25 17.45 -3.26
CA ARG A 98 -4.54 16.99 -4.45
C ARG A 98 -5.39 16.03 -5.28
N LEU A 99 -6.06 15.08 -4.66
CA LEU A 99 -6.97 14.15 -5.34
C LEU A 99 -8.12 14.91 -6.02
N ASN A 100 -8.75 15.85 -5.32
CA ASN A 100 -9.81 16.68 -5.89
C ASN A 100 -9.34 17.48 -7.10
N LYS A 101 -8.13 18.05 -7.04
CA LYS A 101 -7.52 18.76 -8.17
C LYS A 101 -7.27 17.82 -9.36
N TYR A 102 -6.74 16.63 -9.08
CA TYR A 102 -6.48 15.60 -10.10
C TYR A 102 -7.76 15.17 -10.83
N PHE A 103 -8.84 14.87 -10.10
CA PHE A 103 -10.11 14.46 -10.71
C PHE A 103 -10.77 15.60 -11.50
N ARG A 104 -10.75 16.82 -10.98
CA ARG A 104 -11.28 18.02 -11.67
C ARG A 104 -10.54 18.27 -12.98
N SER A 105 -9.21 18.16 -13.03
CA SER A 105 -8.42 18.40 -14.23
C SER A 105 -8.71 17.39 -15.35
N ARG A 106 -9.31 16.24 -15.01
CA ARG A 106 -9.69 15.19 -15.98
C ARG A 106 -11.19 15.18 -16.30
N GLY A 107 -11.95 16.15 -15.84
CA GLY A 107 -13.40 16.21 -16.06
C GLY A 107 -14.18 15.08 -15.34
N ILE A 108 -13.53 14.37 -14.42
CA ILE A 108 -14.14 13.31 -13.64
C ILE A 108 -14.64 13.93 -12.34
N GLY A 109 -15.95 13.82 -12.06
CA GLY A 109 -16.48 14.22 -10.74
C GLY A 109 -15.70 13.51 -9.63
N SER A 110 -15.44 14.20 -8.51
CA SER A 110 -14.76 13.57 -7.38
C SER A 110 -15.57 12.34 -6.91
N PRO A 111 -15.09 11.11 -7.10
CA PRO A 111 -15.83 9.93 -6.66
C PRO A 111 -15.97 9.99 -5.14
N CYS A 112 -17.14 9.66 -4.61
CA CYS A 112 -17.34 9.54 -3.15
C CYS A 112 -16.28 8.64 -2.50
N ASP A 113 -15.82 7.62 -3.24
CA ASP A 113 -14.78 6.69 -2.83
C ASP A 113 -13.36 7.27 -2.88
N GLY A 114 -13.12 8.33 -3.64
CA GLY A 114 -11.80 8.99 -3.72
C GLY A 114 -11.30 9.50 -2.36
N LYS A 115 -12.19 9.82 -1.43
CA LYS A 115 -11.83 10.20 -0.06
C LYS A 115 -11.09 9.10 0.70
N ARG A 116 -11.34 7.82 0.39
CA ARG A 116 -10.68 6.68 1.06
C ARG A 116 -9.17 6.74 0.91
N GLN A 117 -8.66 7.14 -0.25
CA GLN A 117 -7.23 7.27 -0.50
C GLN A 117 -6.57 8.40 0.31
N ALA A 118 -7.36 9.35 0.82
CA ALA A 118 -6.88 10.44 1.67
C ALA A 118 -6.79 10.07 3.16
N TYR A 119 -7.28 8.90 3.56
CA TYR A 119 -7.09 8.41 4.92
C TYR A 119 -5.72 7.75 5.04
N VAL A 120 -5.01 8.09 6.12
CA VAL A 120 -3.67 7.58 6.42
C VAL A 120 -3.59 7.15 7.87
N PRO A 121 -2.77 6.16 8.24
CA PRO A 121 -2.52 5.86 9.63
C PRO A 121 -1.94 7.07 10.35
N GLU A 122 -2.41 7.33 11.56
CA GLU A 122 -1.94 8.44 12.39
C GLU A 122 -0.43 8.38 12.60
N GLY A 123 0.26 9.50 12.36
CA GLY A 123 1.72 9.58 12.47
C GLY A 123 2.48 8.97 11.29
N ALA A 124 1.81 8.46 10.26
CA ALA A 124 2.49 7.92 9.08
C ALA A 124 3.25 9.01 8.32
N MET A 125 4.46 8.68 7.88
CA MET A 125 5.21 9.50 6.93
C MET A 125 4.63 9.31 5.53
N ILE A 126 4.35 10.41 4.83
CA ILE A 126 3.77 10.42 3.49
C ILE A 126 4.85 10.75 2.48
N PHE A 127 4.95 9.92 1.44
CA PHE A 127 5.81 10.17 0.28
C PHE A 127 4.93 10.50 -0.93
N ASP A 128 5.12 11.67 -1.50
CA ASP A 128 4.34 12.13 -2.64
C ASP A 128 4.43 11.18 -3.83
N ASN A 129 3.29 10.82 -4.39
CA ASN A 129 3.20 10.09 -5.63
C ASN A 129 2.83 11.03 -6.78
N LYS A 130 3.80 11.33 -7.63
CA LYS A 130 3.61 12.23 -8.80
C LYS A 130 2.91 11.55 -9.99
N ILE A 131 2.80 10.22 -9.98
CA ILE A 131 2.35 9.43 -11.15
C ILE A 131 0.92 8.92 -10.96
N GLY A 132 0.49 8.64 -9.73
CA GLY A 132 -0.81 8.04 -9.44
C GLY A 132 -1.58 8.77 -8.34
N THR A 133 -2.77 8.25 -8.01
CA THR A 133 -3.66 8.81 -6.98
C THR A 133 -3.32 8.33 -5.57
N ALA A 134 -2.80 7.11 -5.44
CA ALA A 134 -2.43 6.53 -4.14
C ALA A 134 -1.03 6.97 -3.72
N ASP A 135 -0.91 7.59 -2.55
CA ASP A 135 0.39 7.94 -1.98
C ASP A 135 1.11 6.75 -1.36
N ARG A 136 2.42 6.86 -1.31
CA ARG A 136 3.26 5.95 -0.54
C ARG A 136 3.27 6.40 0.91
N LYS A 137 3.22 5.45 1.84
CA LYS A 137 3.16 5.72 3.28
C LYS A 137 4.09 4.79 4.03
N SER A 138 4.77 5.31 5.04
CA SER A 138 5.53 4.52 6.00
C SER A 138 4.92 4.67 7.39
N VAL A 139 4.79 3.55 8.08
CA VAL A 139 4.30 3.48 9.47
C VAL A 139 5.41 2.87 10.31
N VAL A 140 5.82 3.58 11.34
CA VAL A 140 6.86 3.15 12.29
C VAL A 140 6.22 2.81 13.63
#